data_e4b97018af7d4cbe733a06d93bd787ce
#
_entry.id   e4b97018af7d4cbe733a06d93bd787ce
#
_cell.length_a   1.000
_cell.length_b   1.000
_cell.length_c   1.000
_cell.angle_alpha   90.00
_cell.angle_beta   90.00
_cell.angle_gamma   90.00
#
_symmetry.space_group_name_H-M   'P 1'
#
loop_
_entity.id
_entity.type
_entity.pdbx_description
1 polymer ?
#
loop_
_entity_poly.entity_id
_entity_poly.type
_entity_poly.pdbx_seq_one_letter_code
_entity_poly.pdbx_strand_id
1 'polypeptide(L)'
;MTNFDNQSAASETTGLVLHGTARYYDLLTWLFMRGREGRFREQVIDLARLQAGDRVLDIGCGTGTLAITAKRRVGPTGTVIGIDASPEMIGRASKKARKAGLDVSFQKAIVESLPFVDQYFDAVFSTLMLHHLPPKVRAECAREMRRVLRPGGRALVVDFVSSGRKNRLVEQFHRRHGSVKLDDIIEVLKQAGLEILESGAVGRNDTQFVLAAVPERK
;
A
#
# COMPACT_ATOMS: atom_id res chain seq x y z
N MET A 1 2.19 28.36 6.26
CA MET A 1 2.71 28.42 4.88
C MET A 1 4.17 28.02 4.93
N THR A 2 4.46 26.76 4.73
CA THR A 2 5.84 26.26 4.62
C THR A 2 5.97 25.64 3.24
N ASN A 3 6.67 26.35 2.35
CA ASN A 3 7.05 25.89 1.02
C ASN A 3 8.02 24.71 1.18
N PHE A 4 7.63 23.54 0.70
CA PHE A 4 8.52 22.43 0.42
C PHE A 4 8.90 22.47 -1.07
N ASP A 5 9.67 23.47 -1.48
CA ASP A 5 10.42 23.42 -2.73
C ASP A 5 11.75 22.72 -2.44
N ASN A 6 11.79 21.42 -2.70
CA ASN A 6 13.05 20.73 -2.93
C ASN A 6 12.87 19.77 -4.11
N GLN A 7 13.21 20.27 -5.30
CA GLN A 7 13.43 19.45 -6.50
C GLN A 7 14.74 18.67 -6.33
N SER A 8 14.69 17.54 -5.57
CA SER A 8 15.73 16.53 -5.68
C SER A 8 15.35 15.58 -6.82
N ALA A 9 16.31 15.33 -7.72
CA ALA A 9 16.18 14.41 -8.84
C ALA A 9 15.51 13.10 -8.37
N ALA A 10 14.28 12.85 -8.83
CA ALA A 10 13.54 11.63 -8.51
C ALA A 10 14.32 10.48 -9.13
N SER A 11 15.02 9.69 -8.31
CA SER A 11 15.64 8.44 -8.72
C SER A 11 14.56 7.54 -9.33
N GLU A 12 14.88 6.89 -10.45
CA GLU A 12 13.98 5.92 -11.07
C GLU A 12 13.94 4.66 -10.17
N THR A 13 12.74 4.17 -9.84
CA THR A 13 12.60 2.91 -9.12
C THR A 13 13.04 1.75 -10.00
N THR A 14 13.64 0.72 -9.40
CA THR A 14 13.95 -0.55 -10.07
C THR A 14 12.76 -1.52 -10.08
N GLY A 15 11.63 -1.14 -9.47
CA GLY A 15 10.37 -1.88 -9.49
C GLY A 15 9.59 -1.72 -10.81
N LEU A 16 8.63 -2.61 -11.05
CA LEU A 16 7.76 -2.53 -12.23
C LEU A 16 6.80 -1.34 -12.09
N VAL A 17 6.94 -0.34 -12.97
CA VAL A 17 6.00 0.78 -13.06
C VAL A 17 4.98 0.50 -14.16
N LEU A 18 3.69 0.49 -13.81
CA LEU A 18 2.61 0.25 -14.76
C LEU A 18 2.35 1.51 -15.61
N HIS A 19 2.95 1.58 -16.78
CA HIS A 19 2.71 2.64 -17.76
C HIS A 19 1.58 2.27 -18.71
N GLY A 20 0.68 3.22 -19.01
CA GLY A 20 -0.36 3.07 -20.06
C GLY A 20 -1.57 2.20 -19.67
N THR A 21 -1.53 1.46 -18.56
CA THR A 21 -2.64 0.60 -18.11
C THR A 21 -3.61 1.30 -17.15
N ALA A 22 -3.24 2.46 -16.62
CA ALA A 22 -4.01 3.18 -15.62
C ALA A 22 -5.46 3.47 -16.09
N ARG A 23 -5.68 3.65 -17.41
CA ARG A 23 -7.01 3.94 -17.96
C ARG A 23 -8.01 2.82 -17.71
N TYR A 24 -7.57 1.59 -17.73
CA TYR A 24 -8.41 0.40 -17.56
C TYR A 24 -8.17 -0.29 -16.21
N TYR A 25 -7.26 0.23 -15.38
CA TYR A 25 -6.87 -0.39 -14.13
C TYR A 25 -8.06 -0.60 -13.19
N ASP A 26 -8.87 0.44 -12.94
CA ASP A 26 -10.06 0.32 -12.08
C ASP A 26 -11.08 -0.68 -12.65
N LEU A 27 -11.25 -0.72 -13.98
CA LEU A 27 -12.15 -1.66 -14.64
C LEU A 27 -11.62 -3.10 -14.56
N LEU A 28 -10.31 -3.29 -14.78
CA LEU A 28 -9.67 -4.61 -14.66
C LEU A 28 -9.70 -5.11 -13.22
N THR A 29 -9.43 -4.25 -12.26
CA THR A 29 -9.50 -4.57 -10.82
C THR A 29 -10.93 -4.90 -10.42
N TRP A 30 -11.92 -4.13 -10.89
CA TRP A 30 -13.35 -4.41 -10.67
C TRP A 30 -13.76 -5.76 -11.27
N LEU A 31 -13.35 -6.05 -12.51
CA LEU A 31 -13.65 -7.32 -13.19
C LEU A 31 -12.98 -8.50 -12.46
N PHE A 32 -11.71 -8.35 -12.06
CA PHE A 32 -10.96 -9.34 -11.31
C PHE A 32 -11.61 -9.62 -9.94
N MET A 33 -12.02 -8.57 -9.23
CA MET A 33 -12.71 -8.66 -7.95
C MET A 33 -14.21 -9.00 -8.09
N ARG A 34 -14.70 -9.20 -9.34
CA ARG A 34 -16.12 -9.52 -9.63
C ARG A 34 -17.10 -8.55 -8.97
N GLY A 35 -16.82 -7.26 -9.02
CA GLY A 35 -17.66 -6.20 -8.45
C GLY A 35 -17.64 -6.11 -6.90
N ARG A 36 -16.76 -6.87 -6.22
CA ARG A 36 -16.64 -6.88 -4.75
C ARG A 36 -15.50 -6.01 -4.21
N GLU A 37 -14.95 -5.19 -5.07
CA GLU A 37 -13.82 -4.31 -4.73
C GLU A 37 -14.09 -3.43 -3.48
N GLY A 38 -15.29 -2.89 -3.36
CA GLY A 38 -15.68 -2.09 -2.19
C GLY A 38 -15.58 -2.88 -0.88
N ARG A 39 -16.15 -4.11 -0.86
CA ARG A 39 -16.08 -4.97 0.34
C ARG A 39 -14.64 -5.37 0.69
N PHE A 40 -13.82 -5.67 -0.31
CA PHE A 40 -12.40 -5.97 -0.09
C PHE A 40 -11.68 -4.79 0.56
N ARG A 41 -11.90 -3.57 0.07
CA ARG A 41 -11.28 -2.38 0.65
C ARG A 41 -11.74 -2.10 2.08
N GLU A 42 -13.02 -2.26 2.37
CA GLU A 42 -13.52 -2.15 3.75
C GLU A 42 -12.87 -3.19 4.67
N GLN A 43 -12.74 -4.45 4.23
CA GLN A 43 -12.01 -5.48 4.98
C GLN A 43 -10.54 -5.09 5.23
N VAL A 44 -9.84 -4.54 4.23
CA VAL A 44 -8.46 -4.06 4.39
C VAL A 44 -8.39 -2.92 5.42
N ILE A 45 -9.33 -1.97 5.36
CA ILE A 45 -9.41 -0.87 6.33
C ILE A 45 -9.71 -1.37 7.75
N ASP A 46 -10.60 -2.37 7.89
CA ASP A 46 -10.90 -2.96 9.20
C ASP A 46 -9.69 -3.67 9.80
N LEU A 47 -8.94 -4.43 8.98
CA LEU A 47 -7.68 -5.07 9.39
C LEU A 47 -6.61 -4.06 9.84
N ALA A 48 -6.57 -2.88 9.23
CA ALA A 48 -5.63 -1.82 9.59
C ALA A 48 -5.93 -1.18 10.96
N ARG A 49 -7.11 -1.44 11.53
CA ARG A 49 -7.54 -0.92 12.85
C ARG A 49 -7.41 0.61 12.96
N LEU A 50 -7.75 1.34 11.87
CA LEU A 50 -7.63 2.79 11.84
C LEU A 50 -8.54 3.47 12.87
N GLN A 51 -8.02 4.52 13.47
CA GLN A 51 -8.72 5.39 14.40
C GLN A 51 -9.02 6.75 13.77
N ALA A 52 -10.04 7.44 14.29
CA ALA A 52 -10.29 8.83 13.91
C ALA A 52 -9.05 9.69 14.24
N GLY A 53 -8.64 10.52 13.30
CA GLY A 53 -7.46 11.37 13.44
C GLY A 53 -6.14 10.75 13.04
N ASP A 54 -6.08 9.45 12.71
CA ASP A 54 -4.82 8.79 12.28
C ASP A 54 -4.22 9.47 11.04
N ARG A 55 -2.88 9.50 11.01
CA ARG A 55 -2.06 9.86 9.84
C ARG A 55 -1.68 8.59 9.11
N VAL A 56 -2.16 8.46 7.88
CA VAL A 56 -2.06 7.23 7.08
C VAL A 56 -1.26 7.47 5.81
N LEU A 57 -0.36 6.54 5.48
CA LEU A 57 0.36 6.48 4.22
C LEU A 57 -0.08 5.24 3.42
N ASP A 58 -0.48 5.42 2.16
CA ASP A 58 -0.79 4.34 1.21
C ASP A 58 0.34 4.26 0.17
N ILE A 59 1.19 3.23 0.27
CA ILE A 59 2.36 3.02 -0.59
C ILE A 59 1.94 2.18 -1.80
N GLY A 60 2.20 2.69 -3.01
CA GLY A 60 1.70 2.09 -4.25
C GLY A 60 0.19 2.26 -4.36
N CYS A 61 -0.30 3.47 -4.09
CA CYS A 61 -1.73 3.78 -3.95
C CYS A 61 -2.54 3.60 -5.25
N GLY A 62 -1.88 3.46 -6.41
CA GLY A 62 -2.52 3.35 -7.71
C GLY A 62 -3.49 4.52 -7.96
N THR A 63 -4.73 4.21 -8.28
CA THR A 63 -5.78 5.21 -8.51
C THR A 63 -6.42 5.77 -7.23
N GLY A 64 -5.83 5.51 -6.06
CA GLY A 64 -6.14 6.12 -4.77
C GLY A 64 -7.43 5.64 -4.10
N THR A 65 -8.03 4.53 -4.56
CA THR A 65 -9.34 4.11 -4.00
C THR A 65 -9.24 3.66 -2.55
N LEU A 66 -8.14 2.98 -2.15
CA LEU A 66 -7.92 2.58 -0.75
C LEU A 66 -7.66 3.82 0.13
N ALA A 67 -6.79 4.74 -0.31
CA ALA A 67 -6.51 5.99 0.39
C ALA A 67 -7.80 6.81 0.62
N ILE A 68 -8.70 6.88 -0.38
CA ILE A 68 -10.01 7.54 -0.25
C ILE A 68 -10.90 6.83 0.80
N THR A 69 -10.88 5.50 0.85
CA THR A 69 -11.62 4.73 1.86
C THR A 69 -11.02 4.94 3.26
N ALA A 70 -9.68 4.97 3.37
CA ALA A 70 -8.98 5.30 4.61
C ALA A 70 -9.35 6.69 5.12
N LYS A 71 -9.43 7.71 4.23
CA LYS A 71 -9.82 9.07 4.62
C LYS A 71 -11.23 9.14 5.20
N ARG A 72 -12.17 8.37 4.68
CA ARG A 72 -13.52 8.29 5.26
C ARG A 72 -13.48 7.71 6.68
N ARG A 73 -12.61 6.71 6.92
CA ARG A 73 -12.46 6.06 8.24
C ARG A 73 -11.80 6.99 9.26
N VAL A 74 -10.70 7.66 8.89
CA VAL A 74 -9.98 8.53 9.83
C VAL A 74 -10.67 9.90 10.04
N GLY A 75 -11.62 10.24 9.20
CA GLY A 75 -12.45 11.43 9.34
C GLY A 75 -11.73 12.75 9.01
N PRO A 76 -12.35 13.89 9.33
CA PRO A 76 -11.85 15.21 8.94
C PRO A 76 -10.51 15.56 9.59
N THR A 77 -10.27 15.13 10.82
CA THR A 77 -9.03 15.42 11.58
C THR A 77 -7.86 14.51 11.18
N GLY A 78 -8.12 13.35 10.56
CA GLY A 78 -7.08 12.45 10.07
C GLY A 78 -6.46 12.93 8.77
N THR A 79 -5.23 12.52 8.53
CA THR A 79 -4.48 12.83 7.30
C THR A 79 -4.22 11.55 6.51
N VAL A 80 -4.45 11.59 5.20
CA VAL A 80 -4.12 10.46 4.31
C VAL A 80 -3.27 10.95 3.16
N ILE A 81 -2.14 10.29 2.96
CA ILE A 81 -1.22 10.54 1.85
C ILE A 81 -1.09 9.24 1.05
N GLY A 82 -1.24 9.32 -0.27
CA GLY A 82 -0.96 8.22 -1.19
C GLY A 82 0.26 8.51 -2.04
N ILE A 83 1.13 7.51 -2.21
CA ILE A 83 2.26 7.62 -3.13
C ILE A 83 2.22 6.51 -4.17
N ASP A 84 2.69 6.85 -5.38
CA ASP A 84 2.87 5.90 -6.48
C ASP A 84 4.00 6.37 -7.38
N ALA A 85 4.75 5.44 -7.99
CA ALA A 85 5.81 5.78 -8.93
C ALA A 85 5.27 6.31 -10.28
N SER A 86 4.00 6.00 -10.62
CA SER A 86 3.34 6.42 -11.86
C SER A 86 2.65 7.78 -11.71
N PRO A 87 3.11 8.83 -12.44
CA PRO A 87 2.43 10.13 -12.46
C PRO A 87 0.98 10.03 -12.95
N GLU A 88 0.69 9.08 -13.87
CA GLU A 88 -0.66 8.85 -14.38
C GLU A 88 -1.60 8.34 -13.29
N MET A 89 -1.15 7.41 -12.44
CA MET A 89 -1.91 6.92 -11.29
C MET A 89 -2.20 8.06 -10.30
N ILE A 90 -1.19 8.86 -9.97
CA ILE A 90 -1.32 10.04 -9.09
C ILE A 90 -2.35 11.03 -9.63
N GLY A 91 -2.29 11.34 -10.93
CA GLY A 91 -3.27 12.24 -11.56
C GLY A 91 -4.71 11.72 -11.45
N ARG A 92 -4.92 10.41 -11.60
CA ARG A 92 -6.23 9.76 -11.44
C ARG A 92 -6.70 9.74 -9.99
N ALA A 93 -5.80 9.40 -9.06
CA ALA A 93 -6.07 9.40 -7.63
C ALA A 93 -6.53 10.77 -7.15
N SER A 94 -5.79 11.83 -7.51
CA SER A 94 -6.12 13.22 -7.17
C SER A 94 -7.48 13.65 -7.75
N LYS A 95 -7.78 13.29 -9.01
CA LYS A 95 -9.08 13.57 -9.63
C LYS A 95 -10.22 12.84 -8.91
N LYS A 96 -10.01 11.59 -8.53
CA LYS A 96 -10.99 10.76 -7.81
C LYS A 96 -11.29 11.32 -6.43
N ALA A 97 -10.26 11.73 -5.66
CA ALA A 97 -10.43 12.34 -4.33
C ALA A 97 -11.20 13.66 -4.41
N ARG A 98 -10.85 14.54 -5.35
CA ARG A 98 -11.59 15.80 -5.59
C ARG A 98 -13.06 15.53 -5.92
N LYS A 99 -13.36 14.54 -6.80
CA LYS A 99 -14.73 14.16 -7.13
C LYS A 99 -15.51 13.63 -5.92
N ALA A 100 -14.80 12.96 -4.99
CA ALA A 100 -15.38 12.47 -3.75
C ALA A 100 -15.54 13.54 -2.66
N GLY A 101 -15.05 14.77 -2.87
CA GLY A 101 -15.05 15.86 -1.89
C GLY A 101 -14.16 15.56 -0.67
N LEU A 102 -13.10 14.77 -0.85
CA LEU A 102 -12.22 14.33 0.23
C LEU A 102 -10.82 14.92 0.07
N ASP A 103 -10.28 15.43 1.18
CA ASP A 103 -8.92 15.91 1.26
C ASP A 103 -7.95 14.75 1.48
N VAL A 104 -7.38 14.26 0.37
CA VAL A 104 -6.34 13.23 0.32
C VAL A 104 -5.21 13.74 -0.56
N SER A 105 -4.01 13.77 -0.03
CA SER A 105 -2.81 14.18 -0.77
C SER A 105 -2.24 13.00 -1.56
N PHE A 106 -1.86 13.26 -2.82
CA PHE A 106 -1.20 12.27 -3.66
C PHE A 106 0.06 12.86 -4.29
N GLN A 107 1.16 12.10 -4.23
CA GLN A 107 2.43 12.54 -4.81
C GLN A 107 3.19 11.39 -5.44
N LYS A 108 3.98 11.71 -6.48
CA LYS A 108 4.92 10.75 -7.07
C LYS A 108 6.06 10.51 -6.08
N ALA A 109 6.30 9.25 -5.72
CA ALA A 109 7.46 8.85 -4.93
C ALA A 109 7.81 7.39 -5.21
N ILE A 110 9.04 6.99 -4.87
CA ILE A 110 9.52 5.62 -4.91
C ILE A 110 9.56 5.03 -3.50
N VAL A 111 9.41 3.72 -3.42
CA VAL A 111 9.28 3.02 -2.13
C VAL A 111 10.64 2.80 -1.44
N GLU A 112 11.72 2.92 -2.19
CA GLU A 112 13.10 2.76 -1.72
C GLU A 112 13.57 3.93 -0.84
N SER A 113 12.93 5.10 -0.99
CA SER A 113 13.26 6.33 -0.23
C SER A 113 12.01 7.21 -0.13
N LEU A 114 11.30 7.09 0.97
CA LEU A 114 10.07 7.82 1.21
C LEU A 114 10.36 9.28 1.59
N PRO A 115 9.73 10.29 0.95
CA PRO A 115 9.99 11.70 1.20
C PRO A 115 9.26 12.21 2.47
N PHE A 116 9.35 11.43 3.56
CA PHE A 116 8.70 11.74 4.82
C PHE A 116 9.70 11.65 5.98
N VAL A 117 9.46 12.44 7.01
CA VAL A 117 10.22 12.39 8.25
C VAL A 117 9.97 11.10 9.02
N ASP A 118 10.92 10.72 9.87
CA ASP A 118 10.79 9.55 10.73
C ASP A 118 9.60 9.67 11.68
N GLN A 119 9.00 8.54 12.01
CA GLN A 119 7.98 8.40 13.06
C GLN A 119 6.77 9.34 12.87
N TYR A 120 6.37 9.58 11.63
CA TYR A 120 5.27 10.52 11.33
C TYR A 120 3.90 9.83 11.28
N PHE A 121 3.80 8.62 10.72
CA PHE A 121 2.54 7.96 10.44
C PHE A 121 2.09 7.03 11.58
N ASP A 122 0.78 6.98 11.76
CA ASP A 122 0.08 6.04 12.66
C ASP A 122 -0.15 4.68 11.97
N ALA A 123 -0.38 4.71 10.65
CA ALA A 123 -0.54 3.51 9.84
C ALA A 123 0.07 3.68 8.44
N VAL A 124 0.64 2.59 7.92
CA VAL A 124 1.19 2.50 6.56
C VAL A 124 0.58 1.29 5.86
N PHE A 125 0.10 1.47 4.64
CA PHE A 125 -0.43 0.40 3.80
C PHE A 125 0.50 0.09 2.63
N SER A 126 0.53 -1.18 2.24
CA SER A 126 1.02 -1.64 0.95
C SER A 126 0.07 -2.73 0.44
N THR A 127 -0.73 -2.42 -0.58
CA THR A 127 -1.77 -3.32 -1.06
C THR A 127 -1.57 -3.65 -2.52
N LEU A 128 -1.39 -4.97 -2.81
CA LEU A 128 -1.20 -5.52 -4.17
C LEU A 128 -0.04 -4.85 -4.92
N MET A 129 1.07 -4.61 -4.22
CA MET A 129 2.21 -3.87 -4.76
C MET A 129 3.54 -4.61 -4.58
N LEU A 130 3.80 -5.26 -3.44
CA LEU A 130 5.10 -5.87 -3.15
C LEU A 130 5.50 -6.95 -4.16
N HIS A 131 4.51 -7.66 -4.75
CA HIS A 131 4.80 -8.68 -5.77
C HIS A 131 5.43 -8.10 -7.05
N HIS A 132 5.32 -6.79 -7.29
CA HIS A 132 5.98 -6.10 -8.38
C HIS A 132 7.44 -5.71 -8.08
N LEU A 133 7.87 -5.81 -6.83
CA LEU A 133 9.18 -5.36 -6.40
C LEU A 133 10.19 -6.51 -6.37
N PRO A 134 11.44 -6.28 -6.81
CA PRO A 134 12.55 -7.20 -6.56
C PRO A 134 12.77 -7.42 -5.05
N PRO A 135 13.33 -8.57 -4.62
CA PRO A 135 13.54 -8.86 -3.19
C PRO A 135 14.31 -7.77 -2.43
N LYS A 136 15.35 -7.19 -3.05
CA LYS A 136 16.13 -6.10 -2.47
C LYS A 136 15.26 -4.88 -2.19
N VAL A 137 14.42 -4.48 -3.15
CA VAL A 137 13.52 -3.31 -3.03
C VAL A 137 12.43 -3.55 -2.00
N ARG A 138 11.94 -4.79 -1.85
CA ARG A 138 11.00 -5.15 -0.78
C ARG A 138 11.61 -4.91 0.60
N ALA A 139 12.89 -5.27 0.79
CA ALA A 139 13.59 -5.05 2.05
C ALA A 139 13.81 -3.54 2.32
N GLU A 140 14.10 -2.76 1.29
CA GLU A 140 14.21 -1.30 1.39
C GLU A 140 12.86 -0.67 1.74
N CYS A 141 11.78 -1.07 1.06
CA CYS A 141 10.41 -0.65 1.35
C CYS A 141 10.02 -0.95 2.80
N ALA A 142 10.29 -2.15 3.31
CA ALA A 142 9.98 -2.52 4.68
C ALA A 142 10.75 -1.66 5.71
N ARG A 143 12.02 -1.34 5.45
CA ARG A 143 12.81 -0.43 6.30
C ARG A 143 12.23 0.98 6.31
N GLU A 144 11.82 1.48 5.14
CA GLU A 144 11.17 2.78 5.00
C GLU A 144 9.81 2.81 5.71
N MET A 145 8.98 1.76 5.56
CA MET A 145 7.74 1.62 6.34
C MET A 145 8.01 1.72 7.85
N ARG A 146 9.04 0.99 8.33
CA ARG A 146 9.44 1.04 9.74
C ARG A 146 9.93 2.43 10.15
N ARG A 147 10.71 3.11 9.32
CA ARG A 147 11.26 4.44 9.60
C ARG A 147 10.18 5.48 9.77
N VAL A 148 9.21 5.51 8.84
CA VAL A 148 8.17 6.54 8.85
C VAL A 148 7.04 6.28 9.85
N LEU A 149 6.90 5.04 10.37
CA LEU A 149 5.93 4.68 11.40
C LEU A 149 6.42 5.12 12.78
N ARG A 150 5.54 5.75 13.57
CA ARG A 150 5.79 6.06 14.97
C ARG A 150 5.87 4.78 15.84
N PRO A 151 6.42 4.82 17.05
CA PRO A 151 6.24 3.74 18.02
C PRO A 151 4.77 3.41 18.22
N GLY A 152 4.41 2.12 18.24
CA GLY A 152 3.02 1.64 18.22
C GLY A 152 2.28 1.82 16.89
N GLY A 153 2.91 2.42 15.87
CA GLY A 153 2.33 2.54 14.52
C GLY A 153 2.26 1.19 13.80
N ARG A 154 1.31 1.05 12.88
CA ARG A 154 0.95 -0.22 12.24
C ARG A 154 1.28 -0.23 10.76
N ALA A 155 1.87 -1.33 10.28
CA ALA A 155 2.05 -1.64 8.87
C ALA A 155 1.06 -2.73 8.47
N LEU A 156 0.26 -2.50 7.42
CA LEU A 156 -0.59 -3.51 6.83
C LEU A 156 -0.13 -3.78 5.40
N VAL A 157 0.32 -5.00 5.17
CA VAL A 157 0.65 -5.51 3.83
C VAL A 157 -0.43 -6.47 3.40
N VAL A 158 -0.99 -6.26 2.20
CA VAL A 158 -1.94 -7.18 1.57
C VAL A 158 -1.42 -7.50 0.18
N ASP A 159 -1.23 -8.78 -0.14
CA ASP A 159 -0.71 -9.13 -1.45
C ASP A 159 -1.18 -10.49 -1.97
N PHE A 160 -0.94 -10.74 -3.25
CA PHE A 160 -1.15 -12.05 -3.86
C PHE A 160 -0.07 -13.02 -3.38
N VAL A 161 -0.51 -14.08 -2.71
CA VAL A 161 0.37 -15.11 -2.18
C VAL A 161 0.16 -16.40 -2.96
N SER A 162 1.27 -17.02 -3.40
CA SER A 162 1.22 -18.33 -4.03
C SER A 162 0.83 -19.39 -3.01
N SER A 163 -0.42 -19.85 -3.04
CA SER A 163 -0.98 -20.81 -2.09
C SER A 163 -0.65 -22.28 -2.44
N GLY A 164 0.11 -22.51 -3.51
CA GLY A 164 0.39 -23.88 -3.99
C GLY A 164 -0.85 -24.62 -4.52
N ARG A 165 -2.04 -24.03 -4.47
CA ARG A 165 -3.24 -24.61 -5.07
C ARG A 165 -3.16 -24.50 -6.59
N LYS A 166 -3.22 -25.66 -7.29
CA LYS A 166 -3.17 -25.78 -8.76
C LYS A 166 -4.44 -25.21 -9.41
N ASN A 167 -4.58 -23.89 -9.41
CA ASN A 167 -5.56 -23.22 -10.27
C ASN A 167 -4.81 -22.62 -11.47
N ARG A 168 -4.98 -23.23 -12.64
CA ARG A 168 -4.29 -22.84 -13.88
C ARG A 168 -4.39 -21.36 -14.21
N LEU A 169 -5.54 -20.73 -13.92
CA LEU A 169 -5.76 -19.29 -14.17
C LEU A 169 -4.97 -18.43 -13.19
N VAL A 170 -4.88 -18.84 -11.92
CA VAL A 170 -4.11 -18.14 -10.89
C VAL A 170 -2.61 -18.31 -11.15
N GLU A 171 -2.15 -19.51 -11.52
CA GLU A 171 -0.75 -19.72 -11.92
C GLU A 171 -0.35 -18.87 -13.15
N GLN A 172 -1.23 -18.77 -14.14
CA GLN A 172 -0.97 -17.96 -15.33
C GLN A 172 -0.94 -16.44 -14.97
N PHE A 173 -1.78 -16.01 -14.04
CA PHE A 173 -1.76 -14.64 -13.50
C PHE A 173 -0.46 -14.37 -12.74
N HIS A 174 -0.05 -15.27 -11.82
CA HIS A 174 1.19 -15.16 -11.05
C HIS A 174 2.45 -15.19 -11.94
N ARG A 175 2.47 -15.99 -13.02
CA ARG A 175 3.57 -15.99 -13.99
C ARG A 175 3.70 -14.65 -14.73
N ARG A 176 2.59 -13.96 -14.93
CA ARG A 176 2.55 -12.70 -15.70
C ARG A 176 2.79 -11.47 -14.85
N HIS A 177 2.38 -11.49 -13.58
CA HIS A 177 2.38 -10.34 -12.68
C HIS A 177 3.27 -10.50 -11.44
N GLY A 178 3.81 -11.69 -11.21
CA GLY A 178 4.58 -12.00 -10.01
C GLY A 178 3.68 -12.48 -8.85
N SER A 179 4.31 -13.10 -7.87
CA SER A 179 3.69 -13.45 -6.57
C SER A 179 4.75 -13.41 -5.49
N VAL A 180 4.31 -13.25 -4.26
CA VAL A 180 5.18 -13.27 -3.08
C VAL A 180 4.73 -14.42 -2.19
N LYS A 181 5.64 -15.04 -1.45
CA LYS A 181 5.25 -15.97 -0.39
C LYS A 181 4.91 -15.19 0.87
N LEU A 182 3.94 -15.66 1.65
CA LEU A 182 3.58 -15.03 2.93
C LEU A 182 4.79 -14.96 3.87
N ASP A 183 5.56 -16.05 3.94
CA ASP A 183 6.74 -16.13 4.79
C ASP A 183 7.80 -15.10 4.39
N ASP A 184 7.96 -14.81 3.08
CA ASP A 184 8.90 -13.79 2.60
C ASP A 184 8.45 -12.39 3.05
N ILE A 185 7.13 -12.09 3.06
CA ILE A 185 6.59 -10.83 3.56
C ILE A 185 6.85 -10.72 5.07
N ILE A 186 6.53 -11.77 5.83
CA ILE A 186 6.73 -11.82 7.28
C ILE A 186 8.20 -11.61 7.62
N GLU A 187 9.10 -12.31 6.92
CA GLU A 187 10.54 -12.23 7.17
C GLU A 187 11.09 -10.82 6.91
N VAL A 188 10.72 -10.22 5.78
CA VAL A 188 11.15 -8.85 5.41
C VAL A 188 10.68 -7.81 6.44
N LEU A 189 9.44 -7.93 6.94
CA LEU A 189 8.92 -7.02 7.97
C LEU A 189 9.64 -7.22 9.31
N LYS A 190 9.92 -8.47 9.73
CA LYS A 190 10.70 -8.77 10.94
C LYS A 190 12.12 -8.23 10.84
N GLN A 191 12.80 -8.43 9.71
CA GLN A 191 14.16 -7.91 9.48
C GLN A 191 14.21 -6.38 9.51
N ALA A 192 13.11 -5.71 9.16
CA ALA A 192 12.97 -4.26 9.31
C ALA A 192 12.69 -3.81 10.75
N GLY A 193 12.52 -4.72 11.71
CA GLY A 193 12.23 -4.41 13.11
C GLY A 193 10.76 -4.16 13.43
N LEU A 194 9.85 -4.77 12.65
CA LEU A 194 8.41 -4.78 12.90
C LEU A 194 8.00 -6.10 13.58
N GLU A 195 7.12 -6.03 14.56
CA GLU A 195 6.51 -7.19 15.21
C GLU A 195 5.25 -7.61 14.46
N ILE A 196 5.14 -8.88 14.13
CA ILE A 196 3.95 -9.41 13.45
C ILE A 196 2.83 -9.59 14.47
N LEU A 197 1.72 -8.92 14.28
CA LEU A 197 0.54 -9.01 15.14
C LEU A 197 -0.44 -10.05 14.63
N GLU A 198 -0.65 -10.12 13.32
CA GLU A 198 -1.66 -10.98 12.72
C GLU A 198 -1.31 -11.25 11.25
N SER A 199 -1.68 -12.42 10.74
CA SER A 199 -1.62 -12.72 9.31
C SER A 199 -2.71 -13.71 8.93
N GLY A 200 -3.15 -13.66 7.68
CA GLY A 200 -4.22 -14.56 7.23
C GLY A 200 -4.73 -14.23 5.83
N ALA A 201 -5.83 -14.88 5.46
CA ALA A 201 -6.50 -14.64 4.19
C ALA A 201 -7.41 -13.41 4.28
N VAL A 202 -7.49 -12.62 3.20
CA VAL A 202 -8.41 -11.52 3.05
C VAL A 202 -9.05 -11.51 1.67
N GLY A 203 -10.36 -11.26 1.61
CA GLY A 203 -11.06 -11.28 0.33
C GLY A 203 -11.20 -12.69 -0.25
N ARG A 204 -10.84 -12.87 -1.51
CA ARG A 204 -10.88 -14.15 -2.24
C ARG A 204 -9.59 -14.33 -3.04
N ASN A 205 -9.29 -15.61 -3.40
CA ASN A 205 -8.28 -15.95 -4.40
C ASN A 205 -6.82 -15.62 -4.00
N ASP A 206 -6.28 -16.35 -3.06
CA ASP A 206 -4.85 -16.30 -2.72
C ASP A 206 -4.33 -14.90 -2.31
N THR A 207 -5.24 -14.01 -1.89
CA THR A 207 -4.87 -12.73 -1.28
C THR A 207 -4.73 -12.94 0.23
N GLN A 208 -3.56 -12.56 0.76
CA GLN A 208 -3.28 -12.67 2.19
C GLN A 208 -2.81 -11.32 2.74
N PHE A 209 -2.92 -11.17 4.05
CA PHE A 209 -2.46 -9.98 4.75
C PHE A 209 -1.45 -10.32 5.84
N VAL A 210 -0.62 -9.35 6.14
CA VAL A 210 0.23 -9.30 7.34
C VAL A 210 0.03 -7.95 7.99
N LEU A 211 -0.45 -7.95 9.23
CA LEU A 211 -0.49 -6.80 10.10
C LEU A 211 0.72 -6.86 11.03
N ALA A 212 1.52 -5.81 11.03
CA ALA A 212 2.68 -5.67 11.89
C ALA A 212 2.66 -4.33 12.62
N ALA A 213 3.44 -4.18 13.67
CA ALA A 213 3.57 -2.92 14.39
C ALA A 213 5.03 -2.61 14.72
N VAL A 214 5.29 -1.32 14.90
CA VAL A 214 6.52 -0.85 15.54
C VAL A 214 6.39 -1.08 17.03
N PRO A 215 7.35 -1.77 17.69
CA PRO A 215 7.34 -1.93 19.14
C PRO A 215 7.19 -0.57 19.85
N GLU A 216 6.38 -0.55 20.91
CA GLU A 216 6.34 0.62 21.80
C GLU A 216 7.68 0.75 22.53
N ARG A 217 8.20 1.97 22.65
CA ARG A 217 9.37 2.21 23.49
C ARG A 217 8.95 1.98 24.94
N LYS A 218 9.59 1.01 25.58
CA LYS A 218 9.49 0.83 27.05
C LYS A 218 10.10 2.03 27.77
#